data_3afe6fe435fbb6978f7b2c20e5ec0a0d
#
_entry.id   3afe6fe435fbb6978f7b2c20e5ec0a0d
#
_cell.length_a   1.000
_cell.length_b   1.000
_cell.length_c   1.000
_cell.angle_alpha   90.00
_cell.angle_beta   90.00
_cell.angle_gamma   90.00
#
_symmetry.space_group_name_H-M   'P 1'
#
loop_
_entity.id
_entity.type
_entity.pdbx_description
1 polymer ?
#
loop_
_entity_poly.entity_id
_entity_poly.type
_entity_poly.pdbx_seq_one_letter_code
_entity_poly.pdbx_strand_id
1 'polypeptide(L)' 'MAKIYKMSCYLVDPNDCYENPEEWFTTAIERSDLYCPVPIKYEVAQFDWDDNLDINCVGCSEGDCEKYFEEE' A
#
# COMPACT_ATOMS: atom_id res chain seq x y z
N MET A 1 3.47 28.71 1.00
CA MET A 1 4.73 27.95 0.82
C MET A 1 4.40 26.55 0.31
N ALA A 2 5.01 26.15 -0.79
CA ALA A 2 4.76 24.81 -1.36
C ALA A 2 5.63 23.76 -0.68
N LYS A 3 5.17 22.50 -0.72
CA LYS A 3 5.90 21.36 -0.18
C LYS A 3 5.82 20.19 -1.16
N ILE A 4 6.80 19.33 -1.11
CA ILE A 4 6.78 18.07 -1.84
C ILE A 4 7.01 16.95 -0.82
N TYR A 5 6.24 15.86 -0.95
CA TYR A 5 6.35 14.71 -0.05
C TYR A 5 6.83 13.50 -0.83
N LYS A 6 7.77 12.78 -0.27
CA LYS A 6 8.16 11.47 -0.76
C LYS A 6 7.73 10.45 0.30
N MET A 7 6.91 9.51 -0.08
CA MET A 7 6.28 8.60 0.88
C MET A 7 6.44 7.16 0.43
N SER A 8 6.50 6.27 1.39
CA SER A 8 6.39 4.85 1.13
C SER A 8 5.56 4.21 2.24
N CYS A 9 4.76 3.21 1.88
CA CYS A 9 3.93 2.51 2.84
C CYS A 9 3.55 1.14 2.30
N TYR A 10 3.04 0.30 3.20
CA TYR A 10 2.43 -0.96 2.85
C TYR A 10 0.93 -0.86 3.14
N LEU A 11 0.12 -1.31 2.20
CA LEU A 11 -1.32 -1.32 2.34
C LEU A 11 -1.81 -2.75 2.26
N VAL A 12 -2.77 -3.09 3.11
CA VAL A 12 -3.37 -4.42 3.12
C VAL A 12 -4.82 -4.31 2.68
N ASP A 13 -5.21 -5.11 1.70
CA ASP A 13 -6.58 -5.18 1.21
C ASP A 13 -7.11 -6.59 1.50
N PRO A 14 -7.65 -6.82 2.70
CA PRO A 14 -8.02 -8.17 3.12
C PRO A 14 -9.19 -8.77 2.34
N ASN A 15 -10.01 -7.94 1.72
CA ASN A 15 -11.17 -8.38 0.96
C ASN A 15 -10.98 -8.29 -0.56
N ASP A 16 -9.77 -7.97 -0.99
CA ASP A 16 -9.43 -7.85 -2.41
C ASP A 16 -10.40 -6.92 -3.16
N CYS A 17 -10.63 -5.75 -2.59
CA CYS A 17 -11.59 -4.78 -3.12
C CYS A 17 -11.09 -4.01 -4.34
N TYR A 18 -9.79 -3.96 -4.55
CA TYR A 18 -9.16 -3.19 -5.62
C TYR A 18 -8.22 -4.08 -6.42
N GLU A 19 -8.11 -3.86 -7.71
CA GLU A 19 -7.17 -4.60 -8.54
C GLU A 19 -5.73 -4.22 -8.22
N ASN A 20 -5.50 -2.94 -7.94
CA ASN A 20 -4.17 -2.46 -7.62
C ASN A 20 -4.26 -1.17 -6.80
N PRO A 21 -3.12 -0.76 -6.16
CA PRO A 21 -3.11 0.44 -5.35
C PRO A 21 -3.38 1.73 -6.11
N GLU A 22 -3.10 1.74 -7.41
CA GLU A 22 -3.28 2.93 -8.23
C GLU A 22 -4.73 3.36 -8.29
N GLU A 23 -5.68 2.41 -8.36
CA GLU A 23 -7.11 2.73 -8.37
C GLU A 23 -7.51 3.52 -7.13
N TRP A 24 -7.12 3.01 -5.97
CA TRP A 24 -7.41 3.66 -4.70
C TRP A 24 -6.70 5.00 -4.58
N PHE A 25 -5.42 5.02 -4.93
CA PHE A 25 -4.58 6.20 -4.78
C PHE A 25 -5.07 7.36 -5.66
N THR A 26 -5.41 7.07 -6.90
CA THR A 26 -5.93 8.09 -7.82
C THR A 26 -7.18 8.74 -7.27
N THR A 27 -8.11 7.93 -6.75
CA THR A 27 -9.35 8.46 -6.16
C THR A 27 -9.05 9.36 -4.97
N ALA A 28 -8.12 8.96 -4.10
CA ALA A 28 -7.77 9.76 -2.93
C ALA A 28 -7.14 11.09 -3.33
N ILE A 29 -6.27 11.08 -4.33
CA ILE A 29 -5.62 12.30 -4.81
C ILE A 29 -6.63 13.25 -5.45
N GLU A 30 -7.57 12.72 -6.23
CA GLU A 30 -8.60 13.55 -6.87
C GLU A 30 -9.46 14.30 -5.87
N ARG A 31 -9.61 13.76 -4.66
CA ARG A 31 -10.40 14.39 -3.59
C ARG A 31 -9.63 15.39 -2.77
N SER A 32 -8.36 15.59 -3.07
CA SER A 32 -7.49 16.52 -2.35
C SER A 32 -7.03 17.64 -3.28
N ASP A 33 -6.33 18.60 -2.71
CA ASP A 33 -5.68 19.66 -3.50
C ASP A 33 -4.29 19.25 -3.99
N LEU A 34 -3.96 17.99 -3.82
CA LEU A 34 -2.66 17.45 -4.20
C LEU A 34 -2.68 16.89 -5.62
N TYR A 35 -1.51 16.78 -6.21
CA TYR A 35 -1.37 16.07 -7.47
C TYR A 35 -0.07 15.27 -7.45
N CYS A 36 -0.04 14.22 -8.25
CA CYS A 36 1.11 13.34 -8.34
C CYS A 36 1.76 13.51 -9.72
N PRO A 37 2.89 14.24 -9.81
CA PRO A 37 3.50 14.53 -11.12
C PRO A 37 4.19 13.33 -11.76
N VAL A 38 4.47 12.30 -10.96
CA VAL A 38 5.11 11.06 -11.43
C VAL A 38 4.20 9.91 -11.02
N PRO A 39 3.91 8.95 -11.92
CA PRO A 39 3.07 7.82 -11.55
C PRO A 39 3.62 7.08 -10.34
N ILE A 40 2.73 6.57 -9.48
CA ILE A 40 3.15 5.82 -8.31
C ILE A 40 3.83 4.51 -8.73
N LYS A 41 4.78 4.09 -7.92
CA LYS A 41 5.44 2.80 -8.10
C LYS A 41 4.95 1.87 -7.02
N TYR A 42 4.62 0.64 -7.39
CA TYR A 42 4.10 -0.32 -6.42
C TYR A 42 4.42 -1.74 -6.85
N GLU A 43 4.35 -2.63 -5.89
CA GLU A 43 4.42 -4.07 -6.11
C GLU A 43 3.19 -4.66 -5.45
N VAL A 44 2.69 -5.77 -5.98
CA VAL A 44 1.53 -6.45 -5.45
C VAL A 44 1.91 -7.87 -5.10
N ALA A 45 1.58 -8.29 -3.88
CA ALA A 45 1.72 -9.68 -3.45
C ALA A 45 0.35 -10.18 -3.03
N GLN A 46 0.01 -11.38 -3.46
CA GLN A 46 -1.26 -12.00 -3.09
C GLN A 46 -1.03 -13.08 -2.03
N PHE A 47 -1.96 -13.19 -1.11
CA PHE A 47 -1.86 -14.18 -0.04
C PHE A 47 -3.27 -14.47 0.49
N ASP A 48 -3.40 -15.58 1.21
CA ASP A 48 -4.66 -15.95 1.83
C ASP A 48 -4.79 -15.22 3.16
N TRP A 49 -5.92 -14.53 3.36
CA TRP A 49 -6.15 -13.78 4.58
C TRP A 49 -6.38 -14.72 5.77
N ASP A 50 -5.78 -14.36 6.90
CA ASP A 50 -5.96 -15.05 8.17
C ASP A 50 -5.87 -14.00 9.27
N ASP A 51 -6.80 -14.02 10.20
CA ASP A 51 -6.83 -13.05 11.30
C ASP A 51 -5.61 -13.14 12.23
N ASN A 52 -4.84 -14.22 12.13
CA ASN A 52 -3.64 -14.44 12.95
C ASN A 52 -2.34 -14.04 12.26
N LEU A 53 -2.42 -13.40 11.08
CA LEU A 53 -1.22 -12.95 10.38
C LEU A 53 -0.52 -11.83 11.14
N ASP A 54 0.80 -11.81 11.06
CA ASP A 54 1.61 -10.79 11.72
C ASP A 54 1.24 -9.39 11.27
N ILE A 55 0.90 -9.22 9.99
CA ILE A 55 0.53 -7.92 9.44
C ILE A 55 -0.81 -7.40 9.94
N ASN A 56 -1.58 -8.24 10.62
CA ASN A 56 -2.85 -7.85 11.22
C ASN A 56 -2.66 -7.23 12.60
N CYS A 57 -1.44 -7.18 13.10
CA CYS A 57 -1.13 -6.66 14.42
C CYS A 57 -0.65 -5.23 14.34
N VAL A 58 -1.13 -4.40 15.27
CA VAL A 58 -0.62 -3.05 15.44
C VAL A 58 0.84 -3.15 15.87
N GLY A 59 1.71 -2.43 15.18
CA GLY A 59 3.13 -2.45 15.50
C GLY A 59 3.94 -3.50 14.76
N CYS A 60 3.37 -4.15 13.74
CA CYS A 60 4.15 -5.03 12.90
C CYS A 60 5.24 -4.22 12.19
N SER A 61 6.36 -4.86 11.89
CA SER A 61 7.49 -4.20 11.28
C SER A 61 7.41 -4.23 9.75
N GLU A 62 8.21 -3.40 9.11
CA GLU A 62 8.35 -3.40 7.66
C GLU A 62 8.77 -4.78 7.15
N GLY A 63 9.63 -5.48 7.90
CA GLY A 63 10.05 -6.83 7.55
C GLY A 63 8.90 -7.82 7.51
N ASP A 64 7.88 -7.64 8.37
CA ASP A 64 6.71 -8.51 8.38
C ASP A 64 5.91 -8.38 7.08
N CYS A 65 5.89 -7.21 6.48
CA CYS A 65 5.23 -6.98 5.20
C CYS A 65 6.11 -7.40 4.03
N GLU A 66 7.40 -7.12 4.10
CA GLU A 66 8.35 -7.37 3.02
C GLU A 66 8.45 -8.83 2.65
N LYS A 67 8.27 -9.73 3.60
CA LYS A 67 8.36 -11.18 3.34
C LYS A 67 7.36 -11.68 2.30
N TYR A 68 6.27 -10.97 2.10
CA TYR A 68 5.26 -11.34 1.09
C TYR A 68 5.74 -11.05 -0.33
N PHE A 69 6.77 -10.24 -0.48
CA PHE A 69 7.34 -9.87 -1.77
C PHE A 69 8.63 -10.62 -2.09
N GLU A 70 9.12 -11.41 -1.15
CA GLU A 70 10.34 -12.20 -1.36
C GLU A 70 10.04 -13.39 -2.27
N GLU A 71 10.92 -13.61 -3.25
CA GLU A 71 10.82 -14.76 -4.13
C GLU A 71 11.68 -15.90 -3.58
N GLU A 72 11.18 -17.11 -3.71
CA GLU A 72 11.94 -18.30 -3.33
C GLU A 72 12.82 -18.78 -4.48
#